data_f63368a505301a799ee0d3c39a66330a
#
_entry.id   f63368a505301a799ee0d3c39a66330a
#
_cell.length_a   1.000
_cell.length_b   1.000
_cell.length_c   1.000
_cell.angle_alpha   90.00
_cell.angle_beta   90.00
_cell.angle_gamma   90.00
#
_symmetry.space_group_name_H-M   'P 1'
#
loop_
_entity.id
_entity.type
_entity.pdbx_description
1 polymer ?
#
loop_
_entity_poly.entity_id
_entity_poly.type
_entity_poly.pdbx_seq_one_letter_code
_entity_poly.pdbx_strand_id
1 'polypeptide(L)'
;MATVLKSAPLPFIHPDDMPDEYALIAVGHCMEPLIANGTLLVFDKRQEPRRGDIVGLIFTREAAERWQLPGLLKKLAMALPPSDLPRGCEGLVVVDQINPPRRYCIPMSDVLAVHKAVGTAESDGPGRARFCPAKVEAWS
;
A
#
# COMPACT_ATOMS: atom_id res chain seq x y z
N MET A 1 13.51 13.39 -0.40
CA MET A 1 12.26 13.30 -0.16
C MET A 1 11.88 12.96 1.25
N ALA A 2 12.03 11.76 1.67
CA ALA A 2 11.69 11.40 3.01
C ALA A 2 12.40 12.24 4.06
N THR A 3 13.59 12.67 3.78
CA THR A 3 14.37 13.51 4.71
C THR A 3 13.74 14.87 4.97
N VAL A 4 12.99 15.40 4.01
CA VAL A 4 12.32 16.68 4.18
C VAL A 4 11.25 16.60 5.26
N LEU A 5 10.70 15.41 5.48
CA LEU A 5 9.61 15.19 6.42
C LEU A 5 10.07 14.91 7.85
N LYS A 6 11.37 14.78 8.09
CA LYS A 6 11.89 14.45 9.41
C LYS A 6 11.61 15.52 10.47
N SER A 7 11.59 16.77 10.07
CA SER A 7 11.35 17.90 10.96
C SER A 7 9.89 18.34 10.99
N ALA A 8 9.02 17.68 10.25
CA ALA A 8 7.62 17.99 10.16
C ALA A 8 6.78 16.77 10.55
N PRO A 9 5.53 16.96 10.99
CA PRO A 9 4.64 15.82 11.21
C PRO A 9 4.50 15.01 9.94
N LEU A 10 4.38 13.68 10.08
CA LEU A 10 4.12 12.82 8.93
C LEU A 10 2.82 13.24 8.27
N PRO A 11 2.78 13.29 6.93
CA PRO A 11 1.53 13.54 6.24
C PRO A 11 0.55 12.42 6.56
N PHE A 12 -0.67 12.79 6.88
CA PHE A 12 -1.71 11.83 7.18
C PHE A 12 -2.95 12.19 6.36
N ILE A 13 -3.37 11.26 5.52
CA ILE A 13 -4.59 11.40 4.73
C ILE A 13 -5.49 10.24 5.10
N HIS A 14 -6.66 10.58 5.62
CA HIS A 14 -7.64 9.56 5.95
C HIS A 14 -8.16 8.92 4.66
N PRO A 15 -8.33 7.58 4.61
CA PRO A 15 -8.82 6.92 3.40
C PRO A 15 -10.13 7.47 2.87
N ASP A 16 -11.01 7.93 3.74
CA ASP A 16 -12.31 8.50 3.34
C ASP A 16 -12.16 9.80 2.56
N ASP A 17 -11.04 10.50 2.72
CA ASP A 17 -10.75 11.74 2.00
C ASP A 17 -10.10 11.50 0.65
N MET A 18 -9.75 10.24 0.33
CA MET A 18 -9.14 9.89 -0.93
C MET A 18 -10.21 9.58 -1.97
N PRO A 19 -10.00 9.96 -3.25
CA PRO A 19 -10.90 9.53 -4.31
C PRO A 19 -10.86 8.00 -4.47
N ASP A 20 -11.86 7.45 -5.15
CA ASP A 20 -11.93 6.00 -5.36
C ASP A 20 -10.69 5.46 -6.06
N GLU A 21 -10.20 6.19 -7.07
CA GLU A 21 -8.93 5.87 -7.72
C GLU A 21 -7.94 7.00 -7.46
N TYR A 22 -6.73 6.63 -7.09
CA TYR A 22 -5.67 7.61 -6.82
C TYR A 22 -4.32 6.98 -7.13
N ALA A 23 -3.31 7.81 -7.28
CA ALA A 23 -1.96 7.35 -7.62
C ALA A 23 -0.96 7.82 -6.58
N LEU A 24 -0.01 6.94 -6.26
CA LEU A 24 1.11 7.25 -5.37
C LEU A 24 2.40 6.75 -5.99
N ILE A 25 3.48 7.48 -5.72
CA ILE A 25 4.81 7.09 -6.17
C ILE A 25 5.38 6.05 -5.20
N ALA A 26 5.84 4.93 -5.75
CA ALA A 26 6.56 3.94 -4.98
C ALA A 26 7.96 4.48 -4.64
N VAL A 27 8.26 4.58 -3.36
CA VAL A 27 9.53 5.10 -2.87
C VAL A 27 10.31 3.99 -2.19
N GLY A 28 11.58 3.84 -2.59
CA GLY A 28 12.45 2.81 -2.05
C GLY A 28 12.55 1.60 -2.95
N HIS A 29 13.26 0.59 -2.48
CA HIS A 29 13.62 -0.57 -3.28
C HIS A 29 13.04 -1.88 -2.75
N CYS A 30 12.19 -1.83 -1.72
CA CYS A 30 11.72 -3.05 -1.04
C CYS A 30 10.80 -3.91 -1.91
N MET A 31 10.23 -3.39 -2.95
CA MET A 31 9.38 -4.17 -3.86
C MET A 31 10.04 -4.44 -5.20
N GLU A 32 11.32 -4.11 -5.35
CA GLU A 32 12.07 -4.45 -6.55
C GLU A 32 12.42 -5.92 -6.59
N PRO A 33 12.48 -6.54 -7.76
CA PRO A 33 12.33 -5.95 -9.09
C PRO A 33 10.88 -5.79 -9.56
N LEU A 34 9.91 -6.22 -8.75
CA LEU A 34 8.51 -6.23 -9.15
C LEU A 34 7.97 -4.81 -9.36
N ILE A 35 8.27 -3.91 -8.42
CA ILE A 35 7.89 -2.50 -8.49
C ILE A 35 9.15 -1.68 -8.27
N ALA A 36 9.60 -1.00 -9.31
CA ALA A 36 10.80 -0.18 -9.24
C ALA A 36 10.54 1.12 -8.46
N ASN A 37 11.58 1.60 -7.79
CA ASN A 37 11.52 2.91 -7.16
C ASN A 37 11.13 3.98 -8.19
N GLY A 38 10.22 4.85 -7.82
CA GLY A 38 9.73 5.92 -8.70
C GLY A 38 8.53 5.56 -9.54
N THR A 39 8.08 4.30 -9.52
CA THR A 39 6.88 3.88 -10.24
C THR A 39 5.65 4.57 -9.67
N LEU A 40 4.83 5.14 -10.54
CA LEU A 40 3.56 5.72 -10.14
C LEU A 40 2.50 4.63 -10.19
N LEU A 41 2.05 4.20 -9.01
CA LEU A 41 1.05 3.15 -8.86
C LEU A 41 -0.34 3.73 -8.74
N VAL A 42 -1.30 3.08 -9.38
CA VAL A 42 -2.71 3.45 -9.30
C VAL A 42 -3.43 2.46 -8.39
N PHE A 43 -4.17 2.99 -7.44
CA PHE A 43 -4.96 2.21 -6.48
C PHE A 43 -6.44 2.45 -6.71
N ASP A 44 -7.24 1.43 -6.46
CA ASP A 44 -8.70 1.54 -6.50
C ASP A 44 -9.26 0.98 -5.19
N LYS A 45 -9.74 1.88 -4.33
CA LYS A 45 -10.24 1.47 -3.01
C LYS A 45 -11.58 0.75 -3.06
N ARG A 46 -12.25 0.72 -4.21
CA ARG A 46 -13.50 -0.01 -4.39
C ARG A 46 -13.28 -1.50 -4.61
N GLN A 47 -12.07 -1.89 -5.00
CA GLN A 47 -11.74 -3.29 -5.26
C GLN A 47 -11.21 -3.94 -4.00
N GLU A 48 -11.74 -5.12 -3.67
CA GLU A 48 -11.30 -5.86 -2.52
C GLU A 48 -9.94 -6.52 -2.81
N PRO A 49 -8.94 -6.27 -1.98
CA PRO A 49 -7.64 -6.91 -2.15
C PRO A 49 -7.73 -8.42 -1.91
N ARG A 50 -6.97 -9.16 -2.70
CA ARG A 50 -6.88 -10.61 -2.60
C ARG A 50 -5.45 -11.03 -2.39
N ARG A 51 -5.26 -12.25 -1.91
CA ARG A 51 -3.93 -12.84 -1.78
C ARG A 51 -3.17 -12.72 -3.09
N GLY A 52 -1.94 -12.24 -3.02
CA GLY A 52 -1.08 -12.05 -4.18
C GLY A 52 -1.13 -10.64 -4.77
N ASP A 53 -2.11 -9.83 -4.40
CA ASP A 53 -2.21 -8.46 -4.92
C ASP A 53 -1.15 -7.56 -4.28
N ILE A 54 -0.70 -6.58 -5.05
CA ILE A 54 0.06 -5.46 -4.50
C ILE A 54 -0.94 -4.53 -3.83
N VAL A 55 -0.65 -4.16 -2.60
CA VAL A 55 -1.55 -3.33 -1.81
C VAL A 55 -0.83 -2.15 -1.19
N GLY A 56 -1.55 -1.06 -1.01
CA GLY A 56 -1.17 0.04 -0.17
C GLY A 56 -1.90 -0.10 1.16
N LEU A 57 -1.16 -0.21 2.24
CA LEU A 57 -1.70 -0.32 3.57
C LEU A 57 -1.55 1.03 4.26
N ILE A 58 -2.64 1.58 4.75
CA ILE A 58 -2.65 2.89 5.40
C ILE A 58 -2.76 2.67 6.90
N PHE A 59 -1.82 3.23 7.65
CA PHE A 59 -1.78 3.11 9.09
C PHE A 59 -2.73 4.08 9.78
N THR A 60 -3.14 3.71 10.99
CA THR A 60 -3.70 4.69 11.92
C THR A 60 -2.64 5.73 12.25
N ARG A 61 -3.05 6.87 12.79
CA ARG A 61 -2.11 7.92 13.16
C ARG A 61 -1.07 7.42 14.16
N GLU A 62 -1.49 6.66 15.15
CA GLU A 62 -0.59 6.12 16.18
C GLU A 62 0.40 5.11 15.58
N ALA A 63 -0.07 4.25 14.70
CA ALA A 63 0.81 3.30 14.03
C ALA A 63 1.78 4.01 13.10
N ALA A 64 1.32 5.02 12.38
CA ALA A 64 2.18 5.82 11.50
C ALA A 64 3.33 6.46 12.28
N GLU A 65 3.06 6.94 13.48
CA GLU A 65 4.10 7.51 14.34
C GLU A 65 5.11 6.46 14.78
N ARG A 66 4.64 5.26 15.15
CA ARG A 66 5.55 4.18 15.56
C ARG A 66 6.41 3.69 14.40
N TRP A 67 5.82 3.54 13.24
CA TRP A 67 6.52 3.06 12.05
C TRP A 67 7.35 4.15 11.37
N GLN A 68 7.06 5.42 11.66
CA GLN A 68 7.62 6.58 10.96
C GLN A 68 7.31 6.54 9.45
N LEU A 69 6.14 6.01 9.11
CA LEU A 69 5.62 5.88 7.76
C LEU A 69 4.11 6.02 7.79
N PRO A 70 3.50 6.70 6.82
CA PRO A 70 2.04 6.79 6.75
C PRO A 70 1.39 5.48 6.31
N GLY A 71 2.15 4.61 5.68
CA GLY A 71 1.66 3.33 5.19
C GLY A 71 2.77 2.52 4.55
N LEU A 72 2.40 1.38 4.01
CA LEU A 72 3.33 0.44 3.37
C LEU A 72 2.81 0.04 2.00
N LEU A 73 3.75 -0.16 1.07
CA LEU A 73 3.48 -0.81 -0.21
C LEU A 73 4.08 -2.20 -0.13
N LYS A 74 3.24 -3.22 -0.19
CA LYS A 74 3.65 -4.61 -0.02
C LYS A 74 2.76 -5.51 -0.86
N LYS A 75 3.09 -6.81 -0.88
CA LYS A 75 2.27 -7.83 -1.50
C LYS A 75 1.45 -8.54 -0.43
N LEU A 76 0.14 -8.65 -0.65
CA LEU A 76 -0.73 -9.31 0.32
C LEU A 76 -0.45 -10.82 0.32
N ALA A 77 -0.04 -11.35 1.46
CA ALA A 77 0.36 -12.75 1.58
C ALA A 77 -0.81 -13.68 1.89
N MET A 78 -1.83 -13.16 2.53
CA MET A 78 -3.04 -13.90 2.91
C MET A 78 -4.25 -13.01 2.71
N ALA A 79 -5.43 -13.62 2.57
CA ALA A 79 -6.67 -12.88 2.52
C ALA A 79 -6.80 -11.98 3.76
N LEU A 80 -7.47 -10.85 3.61
CA LEU A 80 -7.72 -9.96 4.74
C LEU A 80 -8.59 -10.69 5.78
N PRO A 81 -8.37 -10.45 7.08
CA PRO A 81 -9.16 -11.10 8.10
C PRO A 81 -10.61 -10.63 8.06
N PRO A 82 -11.55 -11.48 8.49
CA PRO A 82 -12.94 -11.05 8.60
C PRO A 82 -13.11 -10.03 9.72
N SER A 83 -14.18 -9.23 9.64
CA SER A 83 -14.46 -8.21 10.63
C SER A 83 -15.15 -8.77 11.89
N ASP A 84 -15.65 -10.01 11.83
CA ASP A 84 -16.47 -10.62 12.88
C ASP A 84 -15.70 -11.67 13.69
N LEU A 85 -14.48 -11.37 14.05
CA LEU A 85 -13.67 -12.26 14.86
C LEU A 85 -14.20 -12.38 16.29
N PRO A 86 -14.00 -13.56 16.94
CA PRO A 86 -14.38 -13.71 18.34
C PRO A 86 -13.71 -12.68 19.24
N ARG A 87 -14.36 -12.37 20.35
CA ARG A 87 -13.81 -11.44 21.35
C ARG A 87 -12.44 -11.93 21.82
N GLY A 88 -11.49 -11.03 21.92
CA GLY A 88 -10.12 -11.35 22.31
C GLY A 88 -9.23 -11.81 21.17
N CYS A 89 -9.80 -11.99 19.98
CA CYS A 89 -9.02 -12.31 18.79
C CYS A 89 -8.86 -11.05 17.95
N GLU A 90 -7.66 -10.86 17.42
CA GLU A 90 -7.39 -9.75 16.52
C GLU A 90 -6.91 -10.30 15.18
N GLY A 91 -7.48 -9.76 14.10
CA GLY A 91 -7.04 -10.10 12.76
C GLY A 91 -5.68 -9.50 12.46
N LEU A 92 -4.94 -10.18 11.61
CA LEU A 92 -3.64 -9.71 11.14
C LEU A 92 -3.69 -9.52 9.64
N VAL A 93 -3.10 -8.41 9.17
CA VAL A 93 -2.80 -8.23 7.76
C VAL A 93 -1.40 -8.77 7.55
N VAL A 94 -1.27 -9.82 6.74
CA VAL A 94 0.01 -10.47 6.48
C VAL A 94 0.47 -10.06 5.10
N VAL A 95 1.62 -9.42 5.04
CA VAL A 95 2.16 -8.87 3.79
C VAL A 95 3.60 -9.28 3.61
N ASP A 96 4.02 -9.39 2.35
CA ASP A 96 5.37 -9.76 1.99
C ASP A 96 6.10 -8.59 1.33
N GLN A 97 7.32 -8.37 1.78
CA GLN A 97 8.30 -7.54 1.12
C GLN A 97 9.18 -8.42 0.24
N ILE A 98 9.62 -7.87 -0.89
CA ILE A 98 10.38 -8.64 -1.87
C ILE A 98 11.89 -8.48 -1.67
N ASN A 99 12.34 -7.29 -1.33
CA ASN A 99 13.77 -6.97 -1.31
C ASN A 99 14.16 -6.16 -0.07
N PRO A 100 14.83 -6.73 0.92
CA PRO A 100 15.04 -8.17 1.09
C PRO A 100 13.73 -8.88 1.42
N PRO A 101 13.61 -10.18 1.15
CA PRO A 101 12.39 -10.91 1.45
C PRO A 101 12.08 -10.89 2.95
N ARG A 102 10.90 -10.42 3.30
CA ARG A 102 10.41 -10.38 4.68
C ARG A 102 8.90 -10.47 4.71
N ARG A 103 8.38 -11.05 5.77
CA ARG A 103 6.95 -11.10 6.01
C ARG A 103 6.62 -10.27 7.24
N TYR A 104 5.59 -9.46 7.12
CA TYR A 104 5.10 -8.65 8.23
C TYR A 104 3.69 -9.08 8.59
N CYS A 105 3.44 -9.22 9.88
CA CYS A 105 2.11 -9.48 10.43
C CYS A 105 1.68 -8.23 11.18
N ILE A 106 0.71 -7.52 10.64
CA ILE A 106 0.32 -6.21 11.14
C ILE A 106 -1.08 -6.31 11.75
N PRO A 107 -1.23 -5.95 13.04
CA PRO A 107 -2.56 -5.99 13.67
C PRO A 107 -3.54 -5.08 12.94
N MET A 108 -4.76 -5.56 12.75
CA MET A 108 -5.81 -4.76 12.12
C MET A 108 -6.08 -3.45 12.85
N SER A 109 -5.83 -3.41 14.16
CA SER A 109 -5.98 -2.17 14.94
C SER A 109 -5.01 -1.07 14.52
N ASP A 110 -3.92 -1.43 13.82
CA ASP A 110 -2.96 -0.46 13.29
C ASP A 110 -3.31 0.01 11.88
N VAL A 111 -4.34 -0.55 11.27
CA VAL A 111 -4.64 -0.38 9.85
C VAL A 111 -5.95 0.35 9.66
N LEU A 112 -5.94 1.45 8.93
CA LEU A 112 -7.16 2.15 8.53
C LEU A 112 -7.73 1.54 7.26
N ALA A 113 -6.88 1.18 6.31
CA ALA A 113 -7.35 0.66 5.04
C ALA A 113 -6.26 -0.14 4.34
N VAL A 114 -6.68 -1.07 3.48
CA VAL A 114 -5.81 -1.79 2.56
C VAL A 114 -6.41 -1.63 1.17
N HIS A 115 -5.68 -0.98 0.28
CA HIS A 115 -6.18 -0.67 -1.06
C HIS A 115 -5.40 -1.45 -2.10
N LYS A 116 -6.11 -2.00 -3.07
CA LYS A 116 -5.51 -2.78 -4.14
C LYS A 116 -4.88 -1.86 -5.19
N ALA A 117 -3.64 -2.15 -5.56
CA ALA A 117 -3.00 -1.53 -6.71
C ALA A 117 -3.52 -2.22 -7.98
N VAL A 118 -4.01 -1.43 -8.92
CA VAL A 118 -4.66 -1.95 -10.13
C VAL A 118 -3.84 -1.72 -11.39
N GLY A 119 -2.77 -0.97 -11.30
CA GLY A 119 -1.91 -0.70 -12.44
C GLY A 119 -0.91 0.40 -12.15
N THR A 120 -0.32 0.90 -13.21
CA THR A 120 0.64 2.00 -13.15
C THR A 120 0.14 3.17 -14.00
N ALA A 121 0.67 4.34 -13.73
CA ALA A 121 0.47 5.50 -14.59
C ALA A 121 1.83 5.88 -15.19
N GLU A 122 1.86 6.09 -16.48
CA GLU A 122 3.07 6.47 -17.20
C GLU A 122 2.87 7.81 -17.87
N SER A 123 3.94 8.59 -17.97
CA SER A 123 3.90 9.84 -18.69
C SER A 123 3.70 9.57 -20.19
N ASP A 124 2.72 10.26 -20.78
CA ASP A 124 2.42 10.17 -22.20
C ASP A 124 2.56 11.56 -22.82
N GLY A 125 3.65 12.22 -22.51
CA GLY A 125 3.93 13.58 -22.93
C GLY A 125 3.71 14.59 -21.82
N PRO A 126 4.10 15.86 -22.06
CA PRO A 126 3.97 16.90 -21.04
C PRO A 126 2.52 17.08 -20.56
N GLY A 127 2.31 16.98 -19.26
CA GLY A 127 1.00 17.17 -18.66
C GLY A 127 0.00 16.07 -18.94
N ARG A 128 0.45 14.92 -19.47
CA ARG A 128 -0.44 13.78 -19.75
C ARG A 128 0.09 12.51 -19.11
N ALA A 129 -0.84 11.68 -18.66
CA ALA A 129 -0.50 10.38 -18.11
C ALA A 129 -1.43 9.33 -18.70
N ARG A 130 -0.91 8.11 -18.81
CA ARG A 130 -1.62 6.96 -19.34
C ARG A 130 -1.69 5.89 -18.28
N PHE A 131 -2.89 5.35 -18.05
CA PHE A 131 -3.06 4.22 -17.16
C PHE A 131 -2.69 2.92 -17.87
N CYS A 132 -1.88 2.11 -17.20
CA CYS A 132 -1.48 0.80 -17.68
C CYS A 132 -1.96 -0.24 -16.66
N PRO A 133 -2.98 -1.06 -17.02
CA PRO A 133 -3.49 -2.08 -16.10
C PRO A 133 -2.39 -3.06 -15.71
N ALA A 134 -2.43 -3.53 -14.48
CA ALA A 134 -1.50 -4.53 -14.02
C ALA A 134 -1.74 -5.85 -14.76
N LYS A 135 -0.65 -6.50 -15.18
CA LYS A 135 -0.74 -7.85 -15.68
C LYS A 135 -0.63 -8.80 -14.52
N VAL A 136 -1.58 -9.72 -14.41
CA VAL A 136 -1.63 -10.66 -13.28
C VAL A 136 -0.30 -11.40 -13.13
N GLU A 137 0.30 -11.82 -14.23
CA GLU A 137 1.56 -12.55 -14.22
C GLU A 137 2.73 -11.72 -13.71
N ALA A 138 2.67 -10.41 -13.90
CA ALA A 138 3.77 -9.53 -13.51
C ALA A 138 3.84 -9.33 -12.00
N TRP A 139 2.70 -9.42 -11.32
CA TRP A 139 2.64 -9.12 -9.88
C TRP A 139 2.31 -10.33 -9.02
N SER A 140 2.10 -11.47 -9.59
CA SER A 140 1.78 -12.71 -8.85
C SER A 140 2.99 -13.59 -8.53
#